data_43416fa08c51d5c38468115d4caa84e5
#
_entry.id   43416fa08c51d5c38468115d4caa84e5
#
_cell.length_a   1.000
_cell.length_b   1.000
_cell.length_c   1.000
_cell.angle_alpha   90.00
_cell.angle_beta   90.00
_cell.angle_gamma   90.00
#
_symmetry.space_group_name_H-M   'P 1'
#
loop_
_entity.id
_entity.type
_entity.pdbx_description
1 polymer ?
#
loop_
_entity_poly.entity_id
_entity_poly.type
_entity_poly.pdbx_seq_one_letter_code
_entity_poly.pdbx_strand_id
1 'polypeptide(L)'
;RELANAIIEADTADWAEPYEVIRDRVWSGFEDIAHHREKNGGGKVMVVSHGLTISFLLSLIDASLPMQMALENGSVTTLTYEKGTFTIQGINDISYIEKGKKIAEKRRLL
;
A
#
# COMPACT_ATOMS: atom_id res chain seq x y z
N ARG A 1 6.29 -14.80 -4.17
CA ARG A 1 7.10 -14.95 -2.96
C ARG A 1 8.13 -13.85 -2.80
N GLU A 2 8.89 -13.57 -3.84
CA GLU A 2 9.87 -12.49 -3.82
C GLU A 2 9.22 -11.14 -3.58
N LEU A 3 8.05 -10.91 -4.16
CA LEU A 3 7.32 -9.66 -3.95
C LEU A 3 6.85 -9.53 -2.50
N ALA A 4 6.33 -10.60 -1.92
CA ALA A 4 5.93 -10.62 -0.53
C ALA A 4 7.13 -10.39 0.40
N ASN A 5 8.27 -11.00 0.10
CA ASN A 5 9.49 -10.80 0.88
C ASN A 5 9.97 -9.34 0.82
N ALA A 6 9.89 -8.72 -0.35
CA ALA A 6 10.28 -7.32 -0.49
C ALA A 6 9.41 -6.40 0.39
N ILE A 7 8.12 -6.66 0.46
CA ILE A 7 7.20 -5.88 1.31
C ILE A 7 7.53 -6.10 2.78
N ILE A 8 7.76 -7.34 3.20
CA ILE A 8 8.11 -7.67 4.58
C ILE A 8 9.41 -6.98 4.98
N GLU A 9 10.42 -7.01 4.12
CA GLU A 9 11.68 -6.34 4.40
C GLU A 9 11.50 -4.84 4.56
N ALA A 10 10.67 -4.22 3.73
CA ALA A 10 10.39 -2.79 3.85
C ALA A 10 9.70 -2.47 5.17
N ASP A 11 8.75 -3.31 5.62
CA ASP A 11 8.02 -3.11 6.87
C ASP A 11 8.92 -3.27 8.10
N THR A 12 9.96 -4.09 8.00
CA THR A 12 10.90 -4.34 9.11
C THR A 12 12.19 -3.56 8.95
N ALA A 13 12.28 -2.67 7.97
CA ALA A 13 13.49 -1.88 7.72
C ALA A 13 13.90 -1.08 8.94
N ASP A 14 15.20 -1.09 9.24
CA ASP A 14 15.79 -0.26 10.26
C ASP A 14 15.91 1.17 9.71
N TRP A 15 15.25 2.12 10.37
CA TRP A 15 15.28 3.52 9.95
C TRP A 15 16.67 4.18 10.10
N ALA A 16 17.64 3.45 10.66
CA ALA A 16 19.04 3.86 10.61
C ALA A 16 19.69 3.62 9.25
N GLU A 17 19.04 2.84 8.36
CA GLU A 17 19.54 2.63 7.01
C GLU A 17 19.45 3.93 6.19
N PRO A 18 20.35 4.12 5.20
CA PRO A 18 20.27 5.27 4.33
C PRO A 18 18.90 5.35 3.62
N TYR A 19 18.40 6.56 3.48
CA TYR A 19 17.11 6.83 2.84
C TYR A 19 17.03 6.17 1.45
N GLU A 20 18.10 6.26 0.67
CA GLU A 20 18.10 5.74 -0.70
C GLU A 20 17.90 4.22 -0.74
N VAL A 21 18.43 3.52 0.25
CA VAL A 21 18.29 2.06 0.34
C VAL A 21 16.85 1.69 0.66
N ILE A 22 16.25 2.37 1.60
CA ILE A 22 14.85 2.14 1.98
C ILE A 22 13.93 2.50 0.80
N ARG A 23 14.17 3.64 0.18
CA ARG A 23 13.40 4.10 -0.98
C ARG A 23 13.42 3.06 -2.10
N ASP A 24 14.60 2.57 -2.46
CA ASP A 24 14.73 1.63 -3.57
C ASP A 24 14.06 0.30 -3.26
N ARG A 25 14.15 -0.14 -2.01
CA ARG A 25 13.53 -1.38 -1.56
C ARG A 25 12.00 -1.29 -1.62
N VAL A 26 11.44 -0.22 -1.09
CA VAL A 26 9.98 -0.01 -1.10
C VAL A 26 9.48 0.16 -2.53
N TRP A 27 10.13 1.03 -3.30
CA TRP A 27 9.70 1.30 -4.66
C TRP A 27 9.74 0.05 -5.53
N SER A 28 10.87 -0.66 -5.55
CA SER A 28 10.99 -1.84 -6.40
C SER A 28 10.02 -2.95 -6.00
N GLY A 29 9.74 -3.11 -4.71
CA GLY A 29 8.77 -4.08 -4.25
C GLY A 29 7.37 -3.84 -4.82
N PHE A 30 6.88 -2.61 -4.74
CA PHE A 30 5.56 -2.27 -5.23
C PHE A 30 5.51 -2.20 -6.76
N GLU A 31 6.56 -1.68 -7.39
CA GLU A 31 6.63 -1.61 -8.84
C GLU A 31 6.66 -3.01 -9.46
N ASP A 32 7.38 -3.95 -8.86
CA ASP A 32 7.43 -5.32 -9.33
C ASP A 32 6.04 -5.98 -9.29
N ILE A 33 5.28 -5.75 -8.23
CA ILE A 33 3.91 -6.26 -8.13
C ILE A 33 3.04 -5.69 -9.25
N ALA A 34 3.08 -4.39 -9.43
CA ALA A 34 2.25 -3.70 -10.41
C ALA A 34 2.64 -4.09 -11.84
N HIS A 35 3.94 -4.13 -12.12
CA HIS A 35 4.44 -4.49 -13.44
C HIS A 35 4.09 -5.93 -13.80
N HIS A 36 4.24 -6.85 -12.85
CA HIS A 36 3.89 -8.23 -13.06
C HIS A 36 2.41 -8.38 -13.39
N ARG A 37 1.54 -7.66 -12.70
CA ARG A 37 0.11 -7.73 -12.95
C ARG A 37 -0.26 -7.12 -14.30
N GLU A 38 0.33 -6.00 -14.66
CA GLU A 38 0.11 -5.36 -15.96
C GLU A 38 0.51 -6.28 -17.10
N LYS A 39 1.67 -6.91 -16.97
CA LYS A 39 2.20 -7.84 -17.97
C LYS A 39 1.30 -9.07 -18.15
N ASN A 40 0.59 -9.47 -17.11
CA ASN A 40 -0.27 -10.66 -17.11
C ASN A 40 -1.75 -10.33 -17.28
N GLY A 41 -2.06 -9.27 -18.00
CA GLY A 41 -3.44 -8.95 -18.39
C GLY A 41 -4.13 -7.88 -17.56
N GLY A 42 -3.43 -7.31 -16.61
CA GLY A 42 -4.01 -6.29 -15.74
C GLY A 42 -4.92 -6.87 -14.66
N GLY A 43 -5.77 -6.03 -14.10
CA GLY A 43 -6.71 -6.42 -13.06
C GLY A 43 -6.33 -5.86 -11.70
N LYS A 44 -6.92 -6.41 -10.64
CA LYS A 44 -6.75 -5.90 -9.28
C LYS A 44 -5.82 -6.79 -8.47
N VAL A 45 -5.01 -6.16 -7.64
CA VAL A 45 -4.16 -6.85 -6.68
C VAL A 45 -4.38 -6.19 -5.32
N MET A 46 -4.57 -7.00 -4.28
CA MET A 46 -4.61 -6.51 -2.91
C MET A 46 -3.26 -6.77 -2.27
N VAL A 47 -2.67 -5.72 -1.70
CA VAL A 47 -1.41 -5.81 -0.96
C VAL A 47 -1.68 -5.40 0.47
N VAL A 48 -1.25 -6.21 1.42
CA VAL A 48 -1.36 -5.91 2.85
C VAL A 48 0.00 -5.47 3.34
N SER A 49 0.05 -4.29 3.94
CA SER A 49 1.28 -3.72 4.46
C SER A 49 0.97 -2.80 5.64
N HIS A 50 2.00 -2.26 6.25
CA HIS A 50 1.85 -1.34 7.37
C HIS A 50 1.66 0.10 6.89
N GLY A 51 0.94 0.89 7.70
CA GLY A 51 0.67 2.28 7.38
C GLY A 51 1.93 3.09 7.11
N LEU A 52 3.01 2.82 7.84
CA LEU A 52 4.28 3.51 7.64
C LEU A 52 4.85 3.26 6.23
N THR A 53 4.84 2.01 5.79
CA THR A 53 5.33 1.65 4.46
C THR A 53 4.44 2.23 3.38
N ILE A 54 3.13 2.17 3.56
CA ILE A 54 2.16 2.71 2.61
C ILE A 54 2.34 4.23 2.48
N SER A 55 2.43 4.95 3.59
CA SER A 55 2.60 6.40 3.56
C SER A 55 3.93 6.81 2.93
N PHE A 56 4.99 6.03 3.18
CA PHE A 56 6.27 6.29 2.55
C PHE A 56 6.19 6.11 1.02
N LEU A 57 5.54 5.04 0.56
CA LEU A 57 5.31 4.81 -0.87
C LEU A 57 4.54 5.98 -1.49
N LEU A 58 3.48 6.45 -0.83
CA LEU A 58 2.69 7.58 -1.33
C LEU A 58 3.54 8.84 -1.48
N SER A 59 4.47 9.08 -0.55
CA SER A 59 5.37 10.23 -0.64
C SER A 59 6.34 10.12 -1.80
N LEU A 60 6.68 8.90 -2.22
CA LEU A 60 7.52 8.68 -3.40
C LEU A 60 6.75 8.94 -4.69
N ILE A 61 5.45 8.68 -4.68
CA ILE A 61 4.59 8.92 -5.85
C ILE A 61 4.25 10.40 -5.96
N ASP A 62 3.96 11.04 -4.84
CA ASP A 62 3.60 12.46 -4.78
C ASP A 62 4.43 13.13 -3.68
N ALA A 63 5.41 13.93 -4.10
CA ALA A 63 6.35 14.57 -3.19
C ALA A 63 5.70 15.63 -2.28
N SER A 64 4.48 16.05 -2.56
CA SER A 64 3.75 16.98 -1.69
C SER A 64 3.20 16.30 -0.44
N LEU A 65 3.16 14.95 -0.42
CA LEU A 65 2.66 14.20 0.72
C LEU A 65 3.76 13.95 1.75
N PRO A 66 3.43 13.97 3.05
CA PRO A 66 4.42 13.68 4.08
C PRO A 66 4.85 12.21 4.04
N MET A 67 6.07 11.93 4.48
CA MET A 67 6.60 10.56 4.54
C MET A 67 5.86 9.69 5.56
N GLN A 68 5.23 10.30 6.53
CA GLN A 68 4.45 9.61 7.56
C GLN A 68 3.08 10.25 7.64
N MET A 69 2.05 9.44 7.41
CA MET A 69 0.66 9.84 7.53
C MET A 69 -0.04 8.91 8.51
N ALA A 70 -1.02 9.43 9.24
CA ALA A 70 -1.82 8.63 10.14
C ALA A 70 -2.87 7.86 9.34
N LEU A 71 -2.48 6.70 8.84
CA LEU A 71 -3.40 5.81 8.14
C LEU A 71 -4.06 4.88 9.15
N GLU A 72 -5.38 4.78 9.10
CA GLU A 72 -6.12 3.95 10.04
C GLU A 72 -5.97 2.46 9.71
N ASN A 73 -5.93 1.62 10.73
CA ASN A 73 -5.89 0.17 10.54
C ASN A 73 -7.15 -0.27 9.80
N GLY A 74 -6.98 -1.10 8.78
CA GLY A 74 -8.10 -1.54 7.96
C GLY A 74 -8.53 -0.57 6.89
N SER A 75 -7.87 0.59 6.78
CA SER A 75 -8.12 1.52 5.69
C SER A 75 -7.56 0.97 4.38
N VAL A 76 -8.10 1.46 3.28
CA VAL A 76 -7.67 1.07 1.94
C VAL A 76 -7.11 2.28 1.21
N THR A 77 -5.94 2.13 0.66
CA THR A 77 -5.32 3.11 -0.23
C THR A 77 -5.31 2.50 -1.63
N THR A 78 -5.84 3.22 -2.58
CA THR A 78 -5.99 2.72 -3.95
C THR A 78 -5.05 3.44 -4.90
N LEU A 79 -4.28 2.65 -5.63
CA LEU A 79 -3.37 3.14 -6.66
C LEU A 79 -3.73 2.50 -7.98
N THR A 80 -3.50 3.23 -9.06
CA THR A 80 -3.50 2.64 -10.40
C THR A 80 -2.09 2.70 -10.96
N TYR A 81 -1.77 1.72 -11.81
CA TYR A 81 -0.46 1.63 -12.44
C TYR A 81 -0.65 1.38 -13.92
N GLU A 82 -0.05 2.24 -14.72
CA GLU A 82 -0.13 2.11 -16.18
C GLU A 82 1.18 2.59 -16.79
N LYS A 83 1.79 1.74 -17.59
CA LYS A 83 3.01 2.06 -18.34
C LYS A 83 4.10 2.70 -17.48
N GLY A 84 4.34 2.10 -16.34
CA GLY A 84 5.39 2.53 -15.42
C GLY A 84 5.02 3.69 -14.51
N THR A 85 3.79 4.15 -14.52
CA THR A 85 3.36 5.29 -13.71
C THR A 85 2.28 4.91 -12.72
N PHE A 86 2.52 5.21 -11.44
CA PHE A 86 1.52 5.10 -10.39
C PHE A 86 0.69 6.37 -10.30
N THR A 87 -0.61 6.21 -10.08
CA THR A 87 -1.52 7.31 -9.79
C THR A 87 -2.29 6.99 -8.51
N ILE A 88 -2.36 7.94 -7.60
CA ILE A 88 -3.10 7.77 -6.34
C ILE A 88 -4.57 8.07 -6.60
N GLN A 89 -5.42 7.08 -6.35
CA GLN A 89 -6.87 7.23 -6.54
C GLN A 89 -7.60 7.53 -5.24
N GLY A 90 -7.09 7.05 -4.12
CA GLY A 90 -7.69 7.32 -2.82
C GLY A 90 -6.74 6.93 -1.71
N ILE A 91 -6.82 7.64 -0.59
CA ILE A 91 -5.95 7.43 0.56
C ILE A 91 -6.81 7.26 1.79
N ASN A 92 -6.46 6.25 2.61
CA ASN A 92 -7.06 6.08 3.93
C ASN A 92 -8.60 5.95 3.89
N ASP A 93 -9.09 5.18 2.92
CA ASP A 93 -10.53 4.94 2.80
C ASP A 93 -10.98 3.97 3.89
N ILE A 94 -11.81 4.46 4.81
CA ILE A 94 -12.32 3.68 5.94
C ILE A 94 -13.71 3.10 5.69
N SER A 95 -14.28 3.29 4.52
CA SER A 95 -15.64 2.82 4.21
C SER A 95 -15.78 1.31 4.36
N TYR A 96 -14.72 0.56 4.10
CA TYR A 96 -14.73 -0.89 4.26
C TYR A 96 -14.80 -1.31 5.72
N ILE A 97 -14.18 -0.53 6.61
CA ILE A 97 -14.23 -0.76 8.06
C ILE A 97 -15.68 -0.56 8.54
N GLU A 98 -16.29 0.53 8.11
CA GLU A 98 -17.66 0.86 8.50
C GLU A 98 -18.67 -0.17 8.00
N LYS A 99 -18.49 -0.65 6.77
CA LYS A 99 -19.30 -1.74 6.23
C LYS A 99 -19.15 -3.01 7.07
N GLY A 100 -17.92 -3.34 7.44
CA GLY A 100 -17.66 -4.50 8.28
C GLY A 100 -18.33 -4.41 9.64
N LYS A 101 -18.31 -3.23 10.26
CA LYS A 101 -18.98 -2.98 11.53
C LYS A 101 -20.49 -3.16 11.42
N LYS A 102 -21.10 -2.65 10.36
CA LYS A 102 -22.53 -2.79 10.13
C LYS A 102 -22.93 -4.24 9.91
N ILE A 103 -22.16 -5.00 9.18
CA ILE A 103 -22.40 -6.43 8.96
C ILE A 103 -22.30 -7.18 10.29
N ALA A 104 -21.29 -6.88 11.10
CA ALA A 104 -21.09 -7.52 12.39
C ALA A 104 -22.26 -7.23 13.34
N GLU A 105 -22.76 -5.99 13.35
CA GLU A 105 -23.93 -5.64 14.14
C GLU A 105 -25.16 -6.42 13.71
N LYS A 106 -25.43 -6.49 12.41
CA LYS A 106 -26.54 -7.26 11.87
C LYS A 106 -26.47 -8.72 12.32
N ARG A 107 -25.30 -9.32 12.24
CA ARG A 107 -25.12 -10.72 12.66
C ARG A 107 -25.36 -10.90 14.15
N ARG A 108 -25.01 -9.90 14.95
CA ARG A 108 -25.21 -9.96 16.39
C ARG A 108 -26.69 -9.93 16.78
N LEU A 109 -27.51 -9.24 15.98
CA LEU A 109 -28.95 -9.14 16.21
C LEU A 109 -29.74 -10.37 15.75
N LEU A 110 -29.12 -11.23 14.97
CA LEU A 110 -29.73 -12.47 14.53
C LEU A 110 -29.46 -13.59 15.51
#